data_c5e393db0abec96f5815e44439642703
#
_entry.id   c5e393db0abec96f5815e44439642703
#
_cell.length_a   1.000
_cell.length_b   1.000
_cell.length_c   1.000
_cell.angle_alpha   90.00
_cell.angle_beta   90.00
_cell.angle_gamma   90.00
#
_symmetry.space_group_name_H-M   'P 1'
#
loop_
_entity.id
_entity.type
_entity.pdbx_description
1 polymer ?
#
loop_
_entity_poly.entity_id
_entity_poly.type
_entity_poly.pdbx_seq_one_letter_code
_entity_poly.pdbx_strand_id
1 'polypeptide(L)'
;MTVLATERFPGFWRGKVIKTDEKEQERDKVGKVKVMIPDVYGDSIEEDKLPWAYPIFAGPCNHENKTGFITLPRIGDYVAVVFERGDPNSPAWIGGWSLKGKIPQPFKRASSAKYPHIHGMTFRDGMQLRFAEGHFIELSLGESGEFDPETGN
;
A
#
# COMPACT_ATOMS: atom_id res chain seq x y z
N MET A 1 -30.01 -19.82 20.18
CA MET A 1 -28.72 -19.93 19.50
C MET A 1 -27.88 -18.75 19.93
N THR A 2 -26.99 -18.94 20.89
CA THR A 2 -26.16 -17.88 21.46
C THR A 2 -25.06 -17.59 20.44
N VAL A 3 -25.14 -16.49 19.73
CA VAL A 3 -24.02 -15.98 18.93
C VAL A 3 -22.96 -15.56 19.96
N LEU A 4 -21.90 -16.34 20.09
CA LEU A 4 -20.72 -15.93 20.81
C LEU A 4 -20.29 -14.60 20.21
N ALA A 5 -20.24 -13.55 21.04
CA ALA A 5 -19.75 -12.25 20.63
C ALA A 5 -18.26 -12.41 20.33
N THR A 6 -17.94 -12.67 19.08
CA THR A 6 -16.59 -12.63 18.60
C THR A 6 -16.15 -11.17 18.71
N GLU A 7 -15.03 -10.93 19.36
CA GLU A 7 -14.45 -9.60 19.44
C GLU A 7 -14.31 -9.06 18.01
N ARG A 8 -14.85 -7.87 17.77
CA ARG A 8 -14.87 -7.26 16.44
C ARG A 8 -13.95 -6.07 16.43
N PHE A 9 -13.19 -5.95 15.37
CA PHE A 9 -12.23 -4.87 15.14
C PHE A 9 -12.74 -3.93 14.03
N PRO A 10 -13.66 -3.01 14.34
CA PRO A 10 -14.20 -2.09 13.35
C PRO A 10 -13.21 -0.98 12.99
N GLY A 11 -13.44 -0.34 11.82
CA GLY A 11 -12.68 0.82 11.38
C GLY A 11 -11.38 0.48 10.68
N PHE A 12 -10.49 1.49 10.63
CA PHE A 12 -9.20 1.39 9.99
C PHE A 12 -8.08 1.22 11.01
N TRP A 13 -7.17 0.34 10.70
CA TRP A 13 -6.00 0.03 11.51
C TRP A 13 -4.74 0.34 10.72
N ARG A 14 -3.71 0.80 11.39
CA ARG A 14 -2.41 1.02 10.77
C ARG A 14 -1.59 -0.26 10.86
N GLY A 15 -1.30 -0.88 9.71
CA GLY A 15 -0.49 -2.07 9.63
C GLY A 15 0.88 -1.80 9.01
N LYS A 16 1.93 -2.39 9.57
CA LYS A 16 3.27 -2.43 8.96
C LYS A 16 3.40 -3.69 8.14
N VAL A 17 3.73 -3.56 6.87
CA VAL A 17 3.97 -4.71 5.98
C VAL A 17 5.26 -5.43 6.41
N ILE A 18 5.16 -6.72 6.68
CA ILE A 18 6.29 -7.57 7.08
C ILE A 18 6.58 -8.69 6.08
N LYS A 19 5.61 -9.04 5.23
CA LYS A 19 5.76 -10.02 4.16
C LYS A 19 4.91 -9.66 2.96
N THR A 20 5.40 -9.97 1.77
CA THR A 20 4.71 -9.84 0.49
C THR A 20 4.56 -11.20 -0.18
N ASP A 21 3.70 -11.30 -1.19
CA ASP A 21 3.46 -12.55 -1.92
C ASP A 21 4.37 -12.73 -3.16
N GLU A 22 5.45 -11.97 -3.26
CA GLU A 22 6.40 -12.03 -4.38
C GLU A 22 7.07 -13.40 -4.56
N LYS A 23 7.25 -14.14 -3.45
CA LYS A 23 7.84 -15.50 -3.44
C LYS A 23 6.81 -16.61 -3.58
N GLU A 24 5.54 -16.28 -3.63
CA GLU A 24 4.47 -17.26 -3.82
C GLU A 24 4.43 -17.77 -5.26
N GLN A 25 3.69 -18.85 -5.50
CA GLN A 25 3.45 -19.31 -6.87
C GLN A 25 2.74 -18.23 -7.68
N GLU A 26 2.99 -18.15 -8.98
CA GLU A 26 2.48 -17.07 -9.83
C GLU A 26 0.96 -16.88 -9.74
N ARG A 27 0.21 -17.95 -9.64
CA ARG A 27 -1.25 -17.94 -9.45
C ARG A 27 -1.70 -17.29 -8.13
N ASP A 28 -0.82 -17.25 -7.13
CA ASP A 28 -1.11 -16.75 -5.80
C ASP A 28 -0.60 -15.32 -5.60
N LYS A 29 0.05 -14.75 -6.63
CA LYS A 29 0.51 -13.36 -6.64
C LYS A 29 -0.64 -12.41 -6.96
N VAL A 30 -1.38 -12.05 -5.94
CA VAL A 30 -2.56 -11.18 -6.04
C VAL A 30 -2.38 -9.86 -5.30
N GLY A 31 -1.16 -9.57 -4.82
CA GLY A 31 -0.85 -8.38 -4.03
C GLY A 31 -1.23 -8.50 -2.56
N LYS A 32 -1.38 -9.72 -2.05
CA LYS A 32 -1.61 -9.95 -0.62
C LYS A 32 -0.34 -9.69 0.18
N VAL A 33 -0.51 -9.21 1.40
CA VAL A 33 0.59 -8.92 2.32
C VAL A 33 0.27 -9.44 3.71
N LYS A 34 1.30 -9.72 4.52
CA LYS A 34 1.12 -9.90 5.96
C LYS A 34 1.48 -8.60 6.67
N VAL A 35 0.60 -8.18 7.57
CA VAL A 35 0.72 -6.90 8.28
C VAL A 35 0.80 -7.13 9.78
N MET A 36 1.72 -6.43 10.41
CA MET A 36 1.82 -6.37 11.86
C MET A 36 0.97 -5.23 12.38
N ILE A 37 0.02 -5.56 13.26
CA ILE A 37 -0.85 -4.62 13.98
C ILE A 37 -0.82 -5.05 15.45
N PRO A 38 0.06 -4.48 16.29
CA PRO A 38 0.24 -4.92 17.68
C PRO A 38 -1.04 -4.90 18.51
N ASP A 39 -1.85 -3.87 18.33
CA ASP A 39 -3.12 -3.70 19.05
C ASP A 39 -4.17 -4.80 18.74
N VAL A 40 -3.98 -5.56 17.66
CA VAL A 40 -4.89 -6.63 17.23
C VAL A 40 -4.28 -8.01 17.45
N TYR A 41 -3.02 -8.16 17.04
CA TYR A 41 -2.36 -9.47 17.01
C TYR A 41 -1.35 -9.67 18.14
N GLY A 42 -1.06 -8.60 18.92
CA GLY A 42 0.01 -8.61 19.92
C GLY A 42 1.40 -8.38 19.30
N ASP A 43 2.37 -8.04 20.15
CA ASP A 43 3.73 -7.70 19.72
C ASP A 43 4.60 -8.90 19.36
N SER A 44 4.22 -10.11 19.81
CA SER A 44 5.05 -11.32 19.75
C SER A 44 4.52 -12.38 18.77
N ILE A 45 3.53 -12.04 17.95
CA ILE A 45 2.99 -13.00 16.99
C ILE A 45 4.03 -13.38 15.93
N GLU A 46 4.16 -14.66 15.64
CA GLU A 46 5.02 -15.16 14.57
C GLU A 46 4.43 -14.80 13.20
N GLU A 47 5.29 -14.43 12.25
CA GLU A 47 4.89 -14.05 10.89
C GLU A 47 3.97 -15.08 10.23
N ASP A 48 4.26 -16.37 10.40
CA ASP A 48 3.50 -17.44 9.75
C ASP A 48 2.06 -17.56 10.28
N LYS A 49 1.83 -17.14 11.50
CA LYS A 49 0.49 -17.13 12.13
C LYS A 49 -0.38 -15.95 11.73
N LEU A 50 0.22 -14.89 11.15
CA LEU A 50 -0.53 -13.76 10.67
C LEU A 50 -1.34 -14.14 9.42
N PRO A 51 -2.61 -13.70 9.32
CA PRO A 51 -3.40 -13.89 8.13
C PRO A 51 -2.88 -13.02 6.98
N TRP A 52 -3.13 -13.44 5.75
CA TRP A 52 -2.89 -12.64 4.57
C TRP A 52 -3.96 -11.56 4.44
N ALA A 53 -3.52 -10.30 4.33
CA ALA A 53 -4.37 -9.17 3.99
C ALA A 53 -4.45 -9.04 2.47
N TYR A 54 -5.66 -9.11 1.92
CA TYR A 54 -5.90 -8.95 0.49
C TYR A 54 -6.02 -7.47 0.11
N PRO A 55 -5.64 -7.07 -1.12
CA PRO A 55 -5.70 -5.69 -1.53
C PRO A 55 -7.14 -5.23 -1.82
N ILE A 56 -7.45 -4.00 -1.42
CA ILE A 56 -8.56 -3.21 -1.94
C ILE A 56 -7.93 -2.07 -2.73
N PHE A 57 -7.97 -2.16 -4.05
CA PHE A 57 -7.36 -1.15 -4.92
C PHE A 57 -8.25 0.09 -5.03
N ALA A 58 -7.61 1.26 -5.21
CA ALA A 58 -8.30 2.55 -5.28
C ALA A 58 -9.19 2.72 -6.53
N GLY A 59 -8.99 1.91 -7.56
CA GLY A 59 -9.77 1.91 -8.78
C GLY A 59 -10.44 0.57 -9.06
N PRO A 60 -11.37 0.52 -9.99
CA PRO A 60 -12.01 -0.72 -10.39
C PRO A 60 -10.97 -1.70 -10.95
N CYS A 61 -11.03 -2.94 -10.50
CA CYS A 61 -10.29 -4.06 -11.08
C CYS A 61 -11.27 -4.94 -11.83
N ASN A 62 -11.03 -5.13 -13.13
CA ASN A 62 -11.80 -6.05 -13.93
C ASN A 62 -11.07 -7.38 -14.01
N HIS A 63 -11.66 -8.40 -13.38
CA HIS A 63 -11.05 -9.74 -13.34
C HIS A 63 -11.05 -10.45 -14.69
N GLU A 64 -12.07 -10.21 -15.53
CA GLU A 64 -12.15 -10.82 -16.85
C GLU A 64 -11.14 -10.21 -17.82
N ASN A 65 -11.06 -8.88 -17.87
CA ASN A 65 -10.16 -8.15 -18.78
C ASN A 65 -8.78 -7.91 -18.20
N LYS A 66 -8.52 -8.31 -16.95
CA LYS A 66 -7.24 -8.14 -16.24
C LYS A 66 -6.74 -6.69 -16.25
N THR A 67 -7.65 -5.74 -16.08
CA THR A 67 -7.36 -4.30 -16.08
C THR A 67 -7.55 -3.71 -14.69
N GLY A 68 -6.76 -2.71 -14.36
CA GLY A 68 -6.86 -2.00 -13.09
C GLY A 68 -5.66 -1.07 -12.83
N PHE A 69 -5.79 -0.26 -11.79
CA PHE A 69 -4.67 0.53 -11.26
C PHE A 69 -4.10 -0.21 -10.04
N ILE A 70 -2.84 -0.62 -10.14
CA ILE A 70 -2.20 -1.46 -9.13
C ILE A 70 -0.91 -0.77 -8.66
N THR A 71 -0.80 -0.57 -7.34
CA THR A 71 0.43 -0.22 -6.65
C THR A 71 0.56 -1.13 -5.44
N LEU A 72 1.66 -1.84 -5.34
CA LEU A 72 1.88 -2.81 -4.27
C LEU A 72 2.81 -2.23 -3.21
N PRO A 73 2.50 -2.40 -1.92
CA PRO A 73 3.38 -2.01 -0.83
C PRO A 73 4.56 -2.97 -0.74
N ARG A 74 5.66 -2.48 -0.18
CA ARG A 74 6.86 -3.29 0.09
C ARG A 74 7.00 -3.56 1.59
N ILE A 75 7.84 -4.51 1.95
CA ILE A 75 8.19 -4.77 3.35
C ILE A 75 8.70 -3.48 3.99
N GLY A 76 8.14 -3.13 5.14
CA GLY A 76 8.44 -1.90 5.89
C GLY A 76 7.50 -0.74 5.62
N ASP A 77 6.67 -0.80 4.57
CA ASP A 77 5.65 0.22 4.32
C ASP A 77 4.50 0.09 5.33
N TYR A 78 3.79 1.21 5.51
CA TYR A 78 2.58 1.25 6.33
C TYR A 78 1.36 1.37 5.44
N VAL A 79 0.37 0.52 5.71
CA VAL A 79 -0.90 0.49 4.98
C VAL A 79 -2.08 0.66 5.92
N ALA A 80 -3.19 1.15 5.40
CA ALA A 80 -4.46 1.10 6.10
C ALA A 80 -5.04 -0.32 5.98
N VAL A 81 -5.50 -0.88 7.08
CA VAL A 81 -6.08 -2.23 7.14
C VAL A 81 -7.50 -2.13 7.68
N VAL A 82 -8.39 -2.87 7.06
CA VAL A 82 -9.75 -3.11 7.54
C VAL A 82 -9.94 -4.61 7.72
N PHE A 83 -10.85 -4.99 8.59
CA PHE A 83 -11.21 -6.38 8.82
C PHE A 83 -12.60 -6.65 8.26
N GLU A 84 -12.73 -7.61 7.37
CA GLU A 84 -14.01 -7.98 6.80
C GLU A 84 -14.97 -8.39 7.92
N ARG A 85 -16.08 -7.66 8.06
CA ARG A 85 -17.06 -7.82 9.15
C ARG A 85 -16.45 -7.69 10.55
N GLY A 86 -15.26 -7.10 10.68
CA GLY A 86 -14.54 -6.96 11.95
C GLY A 86 -13.78 -8.23 12.37
N ASP A 87 -13.62 -9.22 11.48
CA ASP A 87 -12.89 -10.46 11.77
C ASP A 87 -11.39 -10.27 11.55
N PRO A 88 -10.56 -10.36 12.61
CA PRO A 88 -9.11 -10.19 12.49
C PRO A 88 -8.43 -11.26 11.62
N ASN A 89 -9.10 -12.38 11.33
CA ASN A 89 -8.58 -13.40 10.42
C ASN A 89 -8.84 -13.10 8.94
N SER A 90 -9.62 -12.06 8.66
CA SER A 90 -9.96 -11.63 7.30
C SER A 90 -9.56 -10.17 7.06
N PRO A 91 -8.25 -9.83 7.14
CA PRO A 91 -7.78 -8.49 6.87
C PRO A 91 -7.79 -8.17 5.38
N ALA A 92 -8.04 -6.90 5.06
CA ALA A 92 -7.80 -6.32 3.75
C ALA A 92 -7.01 -5.03 3.90
N TRP A 93 -6.07 -4.75 2.98
CA TRP A 93 -5.31 -3.51 3.01
C TRP A 93 -5.74 -2.55 1.92
N ILE A 94 -5.69 -1.24 2.25
CA ILE A 94 -6.10 -0.14 1.36
C ILE A 94 -4.99 0.89 1.35
N GLY A 95 -4.33 1.11 0.23
CA GLY A 95 -3.37 2.21 0.05
C GLY A 95 -2.32 2.36 1.14
N GLY A 96 -1.51 3.42 1.01
CA GLY A 96 -0.46 3.74 1.97
C GLY A 96 -0.98 4.54 3.17
N TRP A 97 -0.42 4.27 4.35
CA TRP A 97 -0.64 5.11 5.53
C TRP A 97 0.50 6.09 5.67
N SER A 98 0.22 7.39 5.49
CA SER A 98 1.24 8.43 5.63
C SER A 98 1.60 8.66 7.10
N LEU A 99 2.89 8.66 7.38
CA LEU A 99 3.43 9.04 8.68
C LEU A 99 3.92 10.49 8.67
N LYS A 100 3.91 11.14 9.84
CA LYS A 100 4.43 12.52 9.99
C LYS A 100 5.84 12.63 9.39
N GLY A 101 6.02 13.56 8.46
CA GLY A 101 7.29 13.81 7.79
C GLY A 101 7.72 12.79 6.73
N LYS A 102 6.86 11.83 6.39
CA LYS A 102 7.13 10.76 5.39
C LYS A 102 6.40 10.98 4.06
N ILE A 103 5.96 12.18 3.79
CA ILE A 103 5.42 12.54 2.48
C ILE A 103 6.51 12.48 1.40
N PRO A 104 6.22 12.05 0.15
CA PRO A 104 7.21 12.01 -0.92
C PRO A 104 7.91 13.34 -1.16
N GLN A 105 9.21 13.30 -1.50
CA GLN A 105 10.11 14.46 -1.55
C GLN A 105 9.63 15.61 -2.46
N PRO A 106 9.09 15.37 -3.66
CA PRO A 106 8.61 16.48 -4.51
C PRO A 106 7.55 17.33 -3.83
N PHE A 107 6.67 16.68 -3.06
CA PHE A 107 5.60 17.36 -2.31
C PHE A 107 6.13 18.02 -1.05
N LYS A 108 7.07 17.37 -0.35
CA LYS A 108 7.68 17.91 0.86
C LYS A 108 8.49 19.19 0.61
N ARG A 109 9.12 19.30 -0.57
CA ARG A 109 9.94 20.47 -0.95
C ARG A 109 9.14 21.60 -1.57
N ALA A 110 7.87 21.37 -1.89
CA ALA A 110 6.99 22.41 -2.43
C ALA A 110 6.81 23.53 -1.40
N SER A 111 6.82 24.78 -1.87
CA SER A 111 6.45 25.92 -1.01
C SER A 111 5.00 25.77 -0.52
N SER A 112 4.66 26.38 0.59
CA SER A 112 3.31 26.34 1.16
C SER A 112 2.23 26.80 0.18
N ALA A 113 2.55 27.75 -0.71
CA ALA A 113 1.63 28.23 -1.75
C ALA A 113 1.42 27.19 -2.88
N LYS A 114 2.42 26.36 -3.17
CA LYS A 114 2.37 25.36 -4.25
C LYS A 114 1.90 23.98 -3.77
N TYR A 115 2.11 23.67 -2.51
CA TYR A 115 1.83 22.34 -1.96
C TYR A 115 0.41 21.80 -2.24
N PRO A 116 -0.68 22.58 -2.05
CA PRO A 116 -2.01 22.03 -2.28
C PRO A 116 -2.36 21.82 -3.78
N HIS A 117 -1.55 22.38 -4.70
CA HIS A 117 -1.79 22.36 -6.15
C HIS A 117 -0.85 21.40 -6.91
N ILE A 118 -0.08 20.59 -6.18
CA ILE A 118 0.83 19.58 -6.77
C ILE A 118 0.26 18.21 -6.47
N HIS A 119 0.02 17.43 -7.51
CA HIS A 119 -0.46 16.06 -7.46
C HIS A 119 0.50 15.16 -8.19
N GLY A 120 0.51 13.87 -7.86
CA GLY A 120 1.29 12.92 -8.63
C GLY A 120 1.66 11.65 -7.88
N MET A 121 2.53 10.89 -8.50
CA MET A 121 3.08 9.65 -8.02
C MET A 121 4.61 9.71 -8.03
N THR A 122 5.23 9.13 -7.02
CA THR A 122 6.68 9.01 -6.92
C THR A 122 7.02 7.55 -6.60
N PHE A 123 7.90 6.98 -7.38
CA PHE A 123 8.42 5.63 -7.18
C PHE A 123 9.76 5.67 -6.46
N ARG A 124 10.20 4.53 -5.94
CA ARG A 124 11.38 4.45 -5.07
C ARG A 124 12.69 4.76 -5.80
N ASP A 125 12.76 4.48 -7.09
CA ASP A 125 13.88 4.79 -8.00
C ASP A 125 13.96 6.27 -8.40
N GLY A 126 13.04 7.10 -7.89
CA GLY A 126 12.97 8.53 -8.20
C GLY A 126 12.13 8.85 -9.42
N MET A 127 11.60 7.87 -10.15
CA MET A 127 10.66 8.13 -11.24
C MET A 127 9.39 8.81 -10.71
N GLN A 128 8.91 9.82 -11.41
CA GLN A 128 7.79 10.64 -10.97
C GLN A 128 6.84 10.96 -12.12
N LEU A 129 5.55 10.97 -11.80
CA LEU A 129 4.53 11.60 -12.61
C LEU A 129 3.92 12.72 -11.76
N ARG A 130 4.03 13.97 -12.21
CA ARG A 130 3.56 15.15 -11.47
C ARG A 130 2.60 16.00 -12.31
N PHE A 131 1.63 16.55 -11.63
CA PHE A 131 0.70 17.53 -12.17
C PHE A 131 0.75 18.78 -11.30
N ALA A 132 0.87 19.95 -11.90
CA ALA A 132 0.69 21.23 -11.20
C ALA A 132 -0.46 21.97 -11.85
N GLU A 133 -1.48 22.28 -11.08
CA GLU A 133 -2.70 22.95 -11.56
C GLU A 133 -2.37 24.22 -12.31
N GLY A 134 -2.87 24.33 -13.54
CA GLY A 134 -2.66 25.50 -14.41
C GLY A 134 -1.25 25.66 -15.01
N HIS A 135 -0.33 24.70 -14.77
CA HIS A 135 1.07 24.87 -15.16
C HIS A 135 1.62 23.76 -16.04
N PHE A 136 1.74 22.50 -15.54
CA PHE A 136 2.39 21.45 -16.29
C PHE A 136 1.97 20.02 -15.89
N ILE A 137 2.23 19.12 -16.82
CA ILE A 137 2.33 17.68 -16.55
C ILE A 137 3.78 17.30 -16.80
N GLU A 138 4.40 16.63 -15.85
CA GLU A 138 5.78 16.22 -15.93
C GLU A 138 5.90 14.72 -15.66
N LEU A 139 6.60 14.04 -16.55
CA LEU A 139 7.10 12.68 -16.35
C LEU A 139 8.62 12.77 -16.27
N SER A 140 9.19 12.45 -15.10
CA SER A 140 10.64 12.41 -14.92
C SER A 140 11.10 11.01 -14.56
N LEU A 141 12.21 10.59 -15.17
CA LEU A 141 12.93 9.38 -14.80
C LEU A 141 13.80 9.68 -13.57
N GLY A 142 14.05 8.69 -12.73
CA GLY A 142 14.93 8.83 -11.58
C GLY A 142 16.38 9.13 -11.99
N GLU A 143 17.16 9.61 -11.03
CA GLU A 143 18.57 9.99 -11.27
C GLU A 143 19.47 8.82 -11.71
N SER A 144 19.06 7.60 -11.53
CA SER A 144 19.79 6.38 -11.91
C SER A 144 19.65 5.93 -13.37
N GLY A 145 19.09 6.76 -14.23
CA GLY A 145 19.20 6.81 -15.71
C GLY A 145 19.13 5.54 -16.55
N GLU A 146 19.24 4.38 -16.00
CA GLU A 146 19.09 3.10 -16.71
C GLU A 146 18.14 2.18 -15.95
N PHE A 147 16.92 2.09 -16.45
CA PHE A 147 16.02 1.02 -16.07
C PHE A 147 16.50 -0.26 -16.74
N ASP A 148 17.04 -1.18 -15.99
CA ASP A 148 17.28 -2.53 -16.45
C ASP A 148 16.01 -3.37 -16.26
N PRO A 149 15.33 -3.73 -17.35
CA PRO A 149 14.09 -4.50 -17.28
C PRO A 149 14.29 -5.94 -16.77
N GLU A 150 15.51 -6.47 -16.79
CA GLU A 150 15.81 -7.83 -16.33
C GLU A 150 16.12 -7.89 -14.84
N THR A 151 16.74 -6.87 -14.27
CA THR A 151 17.10 -6.84 -12.86
C THR A 151 16.21 -5.96 -12.01
N GLY A 152 15.42 -5.07 -12.61
CA GLY A 152 14.52 -4.14 -11.93
C GLY A 152 15.25 -3.05 -11.15
N ASN A 153 16.53 -2.80 -11.44
CA ASN A 153 17.35 -1.72 -10.88
C ASN A 153 17.57 -0.62 -11.90
#